data_53ecbea6fd07d93411d1455818aa079c
#
_entry.id   53ecbea6fd07d93411d1455818aa079c
#
_cell.length_a   1.000
_cell.length_b   1.000
_cell.length_c   1.000
_cell.angle_alpha   90.00
_cell.angle_beta   90.00
_cell.angle_gamma   90.00
#
_symmetry.space_group_name_H-M   'P 1'
#
loop_
_entity.id
_entity.type
_entity.pdbx_description
1 polymer ?
#
loop_
_entity_poly.entity_id
_entity_poly.type
_entity_poly.pdbx_seq_one_letter_code
_entity_poly.pdbx_strand_id
1 'polypeptide(L)'
;IAEAGCNHKGDMEIAKELINVAAMFCHADAIKFQKRCPKELLTPEQYNAPHPNPCNAYGDTYGAHREFLEFTVDQHAQLKEWCEEAGITYSTSVWDMTSAKEIASLKPKFIKIPSACNTHFEMLQWLCDNYQGEIQLSFGMTTHAEEEQIVTLFENNGRAKDLVLFNCTSGYPVPFSDICLLEIERMKKSYGSRVKKIGFSGHHLGIAVDVA
;
A
#
# COMPACT_ATOMS: atom_id res chain seq x y z
N ILE A 1 2.93 2.68 -11.01
CA ILE A 1 2.65 3.36 -9.72
C ILE A 1 3.99 3.65 -9.05
N ALA A 2 4.30 4.92 -8.79
CA ALA A 2 5.46 5.33 -8.03
C ALA A 2 5.18 5.16 -6.52
N GLU A 3 6.14 4.62 -5.76
CA GLU A 3 6.03 4.48 -4.31
C GLU A 3 6.76 5.62 -3.60
N ALA A 4 6.04 6.62 -3.12
CA ALA A 4 6.60 7.64 -2.23
C ALA A 4 6.87 7.06 -0.83
N GLY A 5 5.99 6.17 -0.37
CA GLY A 5 6.11 5.52 0.93
C GLY A 5 6.19 6.53 2.08
N CYS A 6 7.26 6.45 2.86
CA CYS A 6 7.61 7.43 3.90
C CYS A 6 8.88 8.23 3.55
N ASN A 7 9.31 8.25 2.27
CA ASN A 7 10.52 8.95 1.85
C ASN A 7 10.40 10.48 1.95
N HIS A 8 9.19 10.98 2.15
CA HIS A 8 8.92 12.39 2.45
C HIS A 8 9.41 12.84 3.85
N LYS A 9 9.83 11.91 4.72
CA LYS A 9 10.41 12.20 6.05
C LYS A 9 9.53 13.08 6.96
N GLY A 10 8.20 12.99 6.83
CA GLY A 10 7.25 13.83 7.57
C GLY A 10 7.13 15.28 7.05
N ASP A 11 7.74 15.60 5.92
CA ASP A 11 7.77 16.94 5.32
C ASP A 11 6.86 17.01 4.09
N MET A 12 5.90 17.93 4.10
CA MET A 12 4.93 18.14 3.03
C MET A 12 5.57 18.70 1.75
N GLU A 13 6.61 19.54 1.85
CA GLU A 13 7.28 20.08 0.67
C GLU A 13 8.07 18.99 -0.06
N ILE A 14 8.74 18.10 0.69
CA ILE A 14 9.39 16.90 0.09
C ILE A 14 8.32 16.01 -0.56
N ALA A 15 7.17 15.81 0.07
CA ALA A 15 6.08 15.03 -0.51
C ALA A 15 5.56 15.64 -1.82
N LYS A 16 5.44 16.97 -1.89
CA LYS A 16 5.06 17.69 -3.10
C LYS A 16 6.10 17.54 -4.21
N GLU A 17 7.38 17.60 -3.86
CA GLU A 17 8.47 17.38 -4.82
C GLU A 17 8.42 15.95 -5.39
N LEU A 18 8.19 14.94 -4.53
CA LEU A 18 8.02 13.55 -4.98
C LEU A 18 6.85 13.40 -5.96
N ILE A 19 5.72 14.09 -5.73
CA ILE A 19 4.59 14.12 -6.67
C ILE A 19 5.01 14.70 -8.01
N ASN A 20 5.67 15.84 -8.01
CA ASN A 20 6.11 16.51 -9.24
C ASN A 20 7.11 15.65 -10.03
N VAL A 21 8.08 15.05 -9.34
CA VAL A 21 9.06 14.14 -9.98
C VAL A 21 8.35 12.92 -10.57
N ALA A 22 7.46 12.28 -9.82
CA ALA A 22 6.71 11.12 -10.30
C ALA A 22 5.87 11.45 -11.54
N ALA A 23 5.21 12.61 -11.56
CA ALA A 23 4.37 13.02 -12.67
C ALA A 23 5.19 13.48 -13.89
N MET A 24 6.14 14.43 -13.70
CA MET A 24 6.78 15.16 -14.79
C MET A 24 8.00 14.44 -15.38
N PHE A 25 8.77 13.74 -14.56
CA PHE A 25 10.01 13.09 -14.99
C PHE A 25 9.85 11.57 -15.13
N CYS A 26 9.14 10.92 -14.22
CA CYS A 26 8.94 9.47 -14.28
C CYS A 26 7.72 9.08 -15.12
N HIS A 27 6.84 10.02 -15.47
CA HIS A 27 5.59 9.77 -16.20
C HIS A 27 4.77 8.63 -15.59
N ALA A 28 4.75 8.55 -14.25
CA ALA A 28 3.98 7.54 -13.55
C ALA A 28 2.48 7.85 -13.61
N ASP A 29 1.64 6.81 -13.75
CA ASP A 29 0.18 6.99 -13.77
C ASP A 29 -0.39 7.31 -12.39
N ALA A 30 0.30 6.89 -11.33
CA ALA A 30 -0.09 7.11 -9.94
C ALA A 30 1.11 7.22 -9.02
N ILE A 31 0.93 7.93 -7.91
CA ILE A 31 1.86 7.94 -6.78
C ILE A 31 1.16 7.44 -5.52
N LYS A 32 1.88 6.65 -4.71
CA LYS A 32 1.32 6.00 -3.54
C LYS A 32 2.11 6.33 -2.28
N PHE A 33 1.39 6.84 -1.29
CA PHE A 33 1.86 7.11 0.07
C PHE A 33 1.50 5.96 1.03
N GLN A 34 1.65 6.19 2.31
CA GLN A 34 1.26 5.23 3.35
C GLN A 34 0.50 5.96 4.46
N LYS A 35 -0.46 5.29 5.06
CA LYS A 35 -1.20 5.78 6.22
C LYS A 35 -1.30 4.68 7.26
N ARG A 36 -0.89 5.00 8.47
CA ARG A 36 -0.92 4.10 9.63
C ARG A 36 -1.45 4.84 10.85
N CYS A 37 -2.05 4.11 11.75
CA CYS A 37 -2.25 4.51 13.13
C CYS A 37 -1.27 3.72 14.02
N PRO A 38 -0.09 4.27 14.37
CA PRO A 38 0.94 3.52 15.10
C PRO A 38 0.46 2.91 16.41
N LYS A 39 -0.50 3.56 17.09
CA LYS A 39 -1.09 3.06 18.34
C LYS A 39 -2.02 1.87 18.15
N GLU A 40 -2.60 1.70 16.96
CA GLU A 40 -3.42 0.54 16.60
C GLU A 40 -2.55 -0.65 16.14
N LEU A 41 -1.41 -0.35 15.50
CA LEU A 41 -0.53 -1.36 14.90
C LEU A 41 0.52 -1.93 15.84
N LEU A 42 0.96 -1.15 16.83
CA LEU A 42 2.07 -1.52 17.71
C LEU A 42 1.56 -1.92 19.09
N THR A 43 2.11 -3.00 19.66
CA THR A 43 1.90 -3.25 21.08
C THR A 43 2.55 -2.15 21.92
N PRO A 44 2.14 -1.93 23.19
CA PRO A 44 2.80 -0.95 24.06
C PRO A 44 4.32 -1.16 24.17
N GLU A 45 4.77 -2.41 24.17
CA GLU A 45 6.19 -2.77 24.23
C GLU A 45 6.91 -2.33 22.95
N GLN A 46 6.34 -2.63 21.78
CA GLN A 46 6.89 -2.24 20.49
C GLN A 46 6.90 -0.72 20.31
N TYR A 47 5.83 -0.04 20.75
CA TYR A 47 5.71 1.42 20.65
C TYR A 47 6.79 2.12 21.48
N ASN A 48 7.07 1.63 22.68
CA ASN A 48 8.05 2.22 23.61
C ASN A 48 9.48 1.69 23.41
N ALA A 49 9.69 0.69 22.56
CA ALA A 49 11.03 0.18 22.23
C ALA A 49 11.86 1.24 21.50
N PRO A 50 13.19 1.27 21.65
CA PRO A 50 14.06 2.12 20.84
C PRO A 50 14.00 1.69 19.37
N HIS A 51 14.23 2.65 18.45
CA HIS A 51 14.32 2.31 17.04
C HIS A 51 15.53 1.39 16.79
N PRO A 52 15.38 0.28 16.00
CA PRO A 52 16.45 -0.70 15.76
C PRO A 52 17.72 -0.10 15.15
N ASN A 53 17.59 1.00 14.40
CA ASN A 53 18.71 1.77 13.87
C ASN A 53 18.58 3.23 14.32
N PRO A 54 19.31 3.64 15.38
CA PRO A 54 19.23 4.99 15.93
C PRO A 54 19.57 6.10 14.93
N CYS A 55 20.42 5.82 13.93
CA CYS A 55 20.79 6.81 12.89
C CYS A 55 19.61 7.20 11.99
N ASN A 56 18.58 6.37 11.94
CA ASN A 56 17.37 6.61 11.14
C ASN A 56 16.15 6.98 12.00
N ALA A 57 16.33 7.18 13.30
CA ALA A 57 15.23 7.48 14.21
C ALA A 57 14.79 8.95 14.13
N TYR A 58 13.48 9.15 14.12
CA TYR A 58 12.81 10.46 14.24
C TYR A 58 12.08 10.54 15.59
N GLY A 59 12.76 10.22 16.69
CA GLY A 59 12.22 10.26 18.05
C GLY A 59 12.87 9.21 18.95
N ASP A 60 12.58 9.29 20.25
CA ASP A 60 13.21 8.46 21.28
C ASP A 60 12.70 7.00 21.28
N THR A 61 11.51 6.76 20.76
CA THR A 61 10.89 5.45 20.65
C THR A 61 10.49 5.11 19.21
N TYR A 62 10.29 3.83 18.94
CA TYR A 62 9.81 3.38 17.63
C TYR A 62 8.42 3.95 17.30
N GLY A 63 7.55 4.06 18.29
CA GLY A 63 6.24 4.70 18.14
C GLY A 63 6.35 6.17 17.76
N ALA A 64 7.18 6.95 18.46
CA ALA A 64 7.43 8.35 18.15
C ALA A 64 8.03 8.53 16.74
N HIS A 65 8.99 7.68 16.36
CA HIS A 65 9.52 7.64 14.99
C HIS A 65 8.42 7.42 13.95
N ARG A 66 7.51 6.48 14.21
CA ARG A 66 6.40 6.21 13.31
C ARG A 66 5.42 7.37 13.23
N GLU A 67 5.02 7.95 14.36
CA GLU A 67 4.12 9.11 14.39
C GLU A 67 4.70 10.32 13.65
N PHE A 68 6.01 10.56 13.76
CA PHE A 68 6.68 11.63 13.02
C PHE A 68 6.54 11.48 11.48
N LEU A 69 6.52 10.26 10.98
CA LEU A 69 6.42 9.96 9.55
C LEU A 69 4.98 9.91 9.02
N GLU A 70 3.98 9.96 9.89
CA GLU A 70 2.58 9.85 9.47
C GLU A 70 1.98 11.23 9.18
N PHE A 71 1.34 11.34 8.03
CA PHE A 71 0.53 12.50 7.69
C PHE A 71 -0.89 12.36 8.24
N THR A 72 -1.48 13.49 8.62
CA THR A 72 -2.89 13.58 9.01
C THR A 72 -3.80 13.38 7.80
N VAL A 73 -5.09 13.15 8.03
CA VAL A 73 -6.08 13.04 6.94
C VAL A 73 -6.17 14.33 6.12
N ASP A 74 -6.03 15.50 6.76
CA ASP A 74 -6.02 16.79 6.06
C ASP A 74 -4.79 16.96 5.17
N GLN A 75 -3.62 16.49 5.64
CA GLN A 75 -2.40 16.47 4.83
C GLN A 75 -2.55 15.50 3.64
N HIS A 76 -3.18 14.34 3.82
CA HIS A 76 -3.50 13.43 2.72
C HIS A 76 -4.51 14.04 1.73
N ALA A 77 -5.47 14.85 2.20
CA ALA A 77 -6.35 15.62 1.32
C ALA A 77 -5.54 16.62 0.46
N GLN A 78 -4.59 17.32 1.07
CA GLN A 78 -3.69 18.23 0.34
C GLN A 78 -2.79 17.51 -0.66
N LEU A 79 -2.25 16.33 -0.31
CA LEU A 79 -1.48 15.49 -1.24
C LEU A 79 -2.33 15.08 -2.44
N LYS A 80 -3.60 14.76 -2.22
CA LYS A 80 -4.55 14.41 -3.30
C LYS A 80 -4.77 15.60 -4.23
N GLU A 81 -4.97 16.81 -3.70
CA GLU A 81 -5.09 18.05 -4.50
C GLU A 81 -3.84 18.29 -5.35
N TRP A 82 -2.65 18.20 -4.77
CA TRP A 82 -1.39 18.36 -5.52
C TRP A 82 -1.20 17.29 -6.61
N CYS A 83 -1.65 16.07 -6.37
CA CYS A 83 -1.65 15.03 -7.40
C CYS A 83 -2.61 15.38 -8.56
N GLU A 84 -3.80 15.89 -8.25
CA GLU A 84 -4.77 16.36 -9.25
C GLU A 84 -4.20 17.52 -10.09
N GLU A 85 -3.56 18.49 -9.46
CA GLU A 85 -2.87 19.61 -10.12
C GLU A 85 -1.72 19.13 -11.03
N ALA A 86 -0.97 18.12 -10.59
CA ALA A 86 0.15 17.54 -11.35
C ALA A 86 -0.31 16.54 -12.42
N GLY A 87 -1.60 16.21 -12.50
CA GLY A 87 -2.16 15.26 -13.46
C GLY A 87 -1.82 13.79 -13.18
N ILE A 88 -1.48 13.44 -11.94
CA ILE A 88 -1.16 12.07 -11.50
C ILE A 88 -2.22 11.55 -10.51
N THR A 89 -2.49 10.26 -10.52
CA THR A 89 -3.45 9.67 -9.57
C THR A 89 -2.85 9.54 -8.18
N TYR A 90 -3.51 10.11 -7.16
CA TYR A 90 -3.19 9.89 -5.76
C TYR A 90 -3.67 8.53 -5.27
N SER A 91 -2.87 7.86 -4.44
CA SER A 91 -3.27 6.70 -3.65
C SER A 91 -2.43 6.58 -2.38
N THR A 92 -2.86 5.68 -1.50
CA THR A 92 -2.10 5.35 -0.29
C THR A 92 -2.34 3.90 0.15
N SER A 93 -1.35 3.31 0.81
CA SER A 93 -1.51 2.04 1.50
C SER A 93 -2.09 2.29 2.89
N VAL A 94 -3.14 1.55 3.25
CA VAL A 94 -3.74 1.58 4.59
C VAL A 94 -3.37 0.30 5.34
N TRP A 95 -2.98 0.45 6.60
CA TRP A 95 -2.40 -0.64 7.38
C TRP A 95 -3.31 -1.11 8.52
N ASP A 96 -4.33 -0.33 8.85
CA ASP A 96 -5.24 -0.54 9.98
C ASP A 96 -6.62 0.03 9.67
N MET A 97 -7.58 -0.26 10.55
CA MET A 97 -8.98 0.14 10.37
C MET A 97 -9.16 1.67 10.40
N THR A 98 -8.45 2.35 11.29
CA THR A 98 -8.49 3.82 11.38
C THR A 98 -8.02 4.45 10.07
N SER A 99 -6.87 4.01 9.56
CA SER A 99 -6.30 4.48 8.29
C SER A 99 -7.22 4.17 7.11
N ALA A 100 -7.86 2.99 7.09
CA ALA A 100 -8.81 2.64 6.04
C ALA A 100 -10.02 3.58 6.01
N LYS A 101 -10.58 3.92 7.19
CA LYS A 101 -11.70 4.86 7.32
C LYS A 101 -11.33 6.28 6.91
N GLU A 102 -10.20 6.78 7.39
CA GLU A 102 -9.69 8.11 7.07
C GLU A 102 -9.46 8.27 5.56
N ILE A 103 -8.75 7.33 4.93
CA ILE A 103 -8.44 7.41 3.50
C ILE A 103 -9.68 7.18 2.62
N ALA A 104 -10.58 6.27 3.00
CA ALA A 104 -11.83 6.07 2.27
C ALA A 104 -12.70 7.35 2.26
N SER A 105 -12.65 8.17 3.31
CA SER A 105 -13.36 9.45 3.36
C SER A 105 -12.90 10.45 2.29
N LEU A 106 -11.64 10.37 1.86
CA LEU A 106 -11.07 11.19 0.80
C LEU A 106 -11.46 10.71 -0.62
N LYS A 107 -12.08 9.54 -0.72
CA LYS A 107 -12.56 8.93 -1.98
C LYS A 107 -11.45 8.89 -3.06
N PRO A 108 -10.25 8.35 -2.78
CA PRO A 108 -9.23 8.20 -3.81
C PRO A 108 -9.72 7.24 -4.90
N LYS A 109 -9.07 7.24 -6.06
CA LYS A 109 -9.42 6.33 -7.16
C LYS A 109 -9.20 4.86 -6.77
N PHE A 110 -8.17 4.58 -5.98
CA PHE A 110 -7.90 3.26 -5.41
C PHE A 110 -7.21 3.35 -4.05
N ILE A 111 -7.40 2.33 -3.23
CA ILE A 111 -6.74 2.11 -1.94
C ILE A 111 -5.89 0.85 -2.05
N LYS A 112 -4.67 0.88 -1.47
CA LYS A 112 -3.78 -0.28 -1.42
C LYS A 112 -3.83 -0.94 -0.05
N ILE A 113 -3.97 -2.27 -0.04
CA ILE A 113 -3.78 -3.13 1.14
C ILE A 113 -2.41 -3.81 1.00
N PRO A 114 -1.46 -3.51 1.90
CA PRO A 114 -0.15 -4.14 1.86
C PRO A 114 -0.23 -5.62 2.31
N SER A 115 0.79 -6.41 1.97
CA SER A 115 0.86 -7.83 2.31
C SER A 115 0.68 -8.10 3.81
N ALA A 116 1.22 -7.24 4.67
CA ALA A 116 1.14 -7.41 6.12
C ALA A 116 -0.28 -7.31 6.70
N CYS A 117 -1.24 -6.77 5.94
CA CYS A 117 -2.62 -6.53 6.38
C CYS A 117 -3.65 -7.24 5.48
N ASN A 118 -3.21 -8.08 4.56
CA ASN A 118 -4.09 -8.68 3.56
C ASN A 118 -5.10 -9.70 4.14
N THR A 119 -4.83 -10.24 5.32
CA THR A 119 -5.73 -11.12 6.08
C THR A 119 -6.51 -10.39 7.17
N HIS A 120 -6.49 -9.07 7.21
CA HIS A 120 -7.33 -8.29 8.12
C HIS A 120 -8.78 -8.27 7.59
N PHE A 121 -9.49 -9.40 7.69
CA PHE A 121 -10.79 -9.61 7.07
C PHE A 121 -11.85 -8.59 7.51
N GLU A 122 -11.80 -8.11 8.75
CA GLU A 122 -12.71 -7.06 9.23
C GLU A 122 -12.51 -5.74 8.44
N MET A 123 -11.26 -5.33 8.22
CA MET A 123 -10.95 -4.14 7.42
C MET A 123 -11.34 -4.34 5.94
N LEU A 124 -11.09 -5.53 5.38
CA LEU A 124 -11.48 -5.84 4.00
C LEU A 124 -13.01 -5.79 3.84
N GLN A 125 -13.75 -6.37 4.78
CA GLN A 125 -15.22 -6.31 4.78
C GLN A 125 -15.70 -4.87 4.89
N TRP A 126 -15.14 -4.08 5.83
CA TRP A 126 -15.51 -2.68 5.99
C TRP A 126 -15.28 -1.88 4.69
N LEU A 127 -14.16 -2.12 3.99
CA LEU A 127 -13.87 -1.47 2.71
C LEU A 127 -14.86 -1.91 1.63
N CYS A 128 -15.26 -3.17 1.57
CA CYS A 128 -16.29 -3.64 0.64
C CYS A 128 -17.61 -2.89 0.84
N ASP A 129 -18.00 -2.65 2.09
CA ASP A 129 -19.28 -2.03 2.44
C ASP A 129 -19.28 -0.50 2.26
N ASN A 130 -18.15 0.17 2.51
CA ASN A 130 -18.11 1.62 2.69
C ASN A 130 -17.26 2.37 1.65
N TYR A 131 -16.46 1.69 0.83
CA TYR A 131 -15.61 2.33 -0.18
C TYR A 131 -15.96 1.83 -1.57
N GLN A 132 -16.17 2.74 -2.54
CA GLN A 132 -16.63 2.40 -3.88
C GLN A 132 -15.51 2.37 -4.94
N GLY A 133 -14.28 2.76 -4.59
CA GLY A 133 -13.15 2.75 -5.51
C GLY A 133 -12.51 1.36 -5.65
N GLU A 134 -11.48 1.28 -6.49
CA GLU A 134 -10.69 0.08 -6.69
C GLU A 134 -9.89 -0.26 -5.42
N ILE A 135 -9.82 -1.55 -5.08
CA ILE A 135 -9.01 -2.06 -3.97
C ILE A 135 -7.86 -2.88 -4.57
N GLN A 136 -6.64 -2.45 -4.28
CA GLN A 136 -5.42 -3.12 -4.69
C GLN A 136 -4.84 -3.87 -3.48
N LEU A 137 -4.61 -5.18 -3.60
CA LEU A 137 -4.18 -6.03 -2.50
C LEU A 137 -2.98 -6.89 -2.89
N SER A 138 -1.95 -6.92 -2.06
CA SER A 138 -0.74 -7.74 -2.29
C SER A 138 -0.80 -9.06 -1.54
N PHE A 139 -0.36 -10.13 -2.22
CA PHE A 139 -0.32 -11.50 -1.71
C PHE A 139 1.06 -11.95 -1.20
N GLY A 140 1.89 -11.02 -0.70
CA GLY A 140 3.09 -11.42 0.03
C GLY A 140 2.74 -12.05 1.38
N MET A 141 3.51 -13.06 1.81
CA MET A 141 3.32 -13.77 3.09
C MET A 141 1.93 -14.43 3.23
N THR A 142 1.31 -14.81 2.14
CA THR A 142 -0.06 -15.34 2.09
C THR A 142 -0.03 -16.78 1.61
N THR A 143 -0.77 -17.67 2.25
CA THR A 143 -1.00 -19.02 1.76
C THR A 143 -2.08 -19.04 0.68
N HIS A 144 -2.09 -20.05 -0.20
CA HIS A 144 -3.13 -20.19 -1.23
C HIS A 144 -4.54 -20.31 -0.63
N ALA A 145 -4.67 -20.86 0.58
CA ALA A 145 -5.96 -20.92 1.27
C ALA A 145 -6.45 -19.53 1.71
N GLU A 146 -5.55 -18.67 2.18
CA GLU A 146 -5.87 -17.29 2.54
C GLU A 146 -6.17 -16.46 1.30
N GLU A 147 -5.40 -16.64 0.20
CA GLU A 147 -5.70 -16.00 -1.09
C GLU A 147 -7.16 -16.28 -1.52
N GLU A 148 -7.56 -17.57 -1.47
CA GLU A 148 -8.92 -17.98 -1.82
C GLU A 148 -9.98 -17.37 -0.89
N GLN A 149 -9.71 -17.30 0.41
CA GLN A 149 -10.62 -16.67 1.38
C GLN A 149 -10.80 -15.17 1.06
N ILE A 150 -9.70 -14.47 0.73
CA ILE A 150 -9.73 -13.06 0.35
C ILE A 150 -10.57 -12.86 -0.92
N VAL A 151 -10.30 -13.62 -1.98
CA VAL A 151 -11.03 -13.49 -3.25
C VAL A 151 -12.52 -13.80 -3.05
N THR A 152 -12.84 -14.86 -2.31
CA THR A 152 -14.22 -15.26 -1.98
C THR A 152 -14.94 -14.15 -1.19
N LEU A 153 -14.26 -13.49 -0.25
CA LEU A 153 -14.86 -12.35 0.47
C LEU A 153 -15.31 -11.25 -0.51
N PHE A 154 -14.44 -10.86 -1.45
CA PHE A 154 -14.79 -9.85 -2.45
C PHE A 154 -15.90 -10.30 -3.42
N GLU A 155 -15.93 -11.59 -3.80
CA GLU A 155 -17.01 -12.17 -4.61
C GLU A 155 -18.35 -12.12 -3.88
N ASN A 156 -18.37 -12.55 -2.62
CA ASN A 156 -19.59 -12.55 -1.80
C ASN A 156 -20.17 -11.14 -1.59
N ASN A 157 -19.31 -10.13 -1.63
CA ASN A 157 -19.72 -8.71 -1.54
C ASN A 157 -19.99 -8.07 -2.92
N GLY A 158 -19.90 -8.81 -4.03
CA GLY A 158 -20.08 -8.27 -5.37
C GLY A 158 -18.96 -7.30 -5.81
N ARG A 159 -17.80 -7.30 -5.11
CA ARG A 159 -16.70 -6.36 -5.30
C ARG A 159 -15.46 -6.97 -5.98
N ALA A 160 -15.53 -8.22 -6.43
CA ALA A 160 -14.40 -8.89 -7.07
C ALA A 160 -13.89 -8.16 -8.32
N LYS A 161 -14.76 -7.48 -9.07
CA LYS A 161 -14.38 -6.70 -10.26
C LYS A 161 -13.78 -5.32 -9.95
N ASP A 162 -13.71 -4.94 -8.69
CA ASP A 162 -12.97 -3.78 -8.19
C ASP A 162 -11.65 -4.19 -7.54
N LEU A 163 -11.37 -5.50 -7.40
CA LEU A 163 -10.17 -6.03 -6.77
C LEU A 163 -9.04 -6.23 -7.78
N VAL A 164 -7.88 -5.63 -7.50
CA VAL A 164 -6.61 -5.89 -8.21
C VAL A 164 -5.67 -6.62 -7.26
N LEU A 165 -5.18 -7.79 -7.67
CA LEU A 165 -4.25 -8.59 -6.89
C LEU A 165 -2.81 -8.40 -7.38
N PHE A 166 -1.88 -8.28 -6.45
CA PHE A 166 -0.47 -8.14 -6.76
C PHE A 166 0.34 -9.34 -6.27
N ASN A 167 1.07 -9.97 -7.18
CA ASN A 167 2.18 -10.81 -6.77
C ASN A 167 3.22 -9.96 -6.05
N CYS A 168 3.66 -10.40 -4.88
CA CYS A 168 4.59 -9.66 -4.03
C CYS A 168 5.44 -10.63 -3.20
N THR A 169 6.75 -10.47 -3.24
CA THR A 169 7.65 -11.06 -2.25
C THR A 169 7.97 -10.01 -1.20
N SER A 170 7.68 -10.32 0.07
CA SER A 170 7.88 -9.39 1.18
C SER A 170 9.33 -9.44 1.68
N GLY A 171 10.17 -8.60 1.10
CA GLY A 171 11.58 -8.40 1.46
C GLY A 171 12.01 -7.01 0.99
N TYR A 172 12.99 -6.40 1.69
CA TYR A 172 13.42 -5.02 1.40
C TYR A 172 14.94 -4.86 1.58
N PRO A 173 15.75 -5.02 0.49
CA PRO A 173 15.36 -5.45 -0.86
C PRO A 173 15.12 -6.96 -0.96
N VAL A 174 14.40 -7.39 -2.00
CA VAL A 174 14.24 -8.81 -2.34
C VAL A 174 15.44 -9.25 -3.21
N PRO A 175 16.16 -10.34 -2.84
CA PRO A 175 17.15 -10.94 -3.71
C PRO A 175 16.51 -11.46 -5.01
N PHE A 176 17.25 -11.42 -6.13
CA PHE A 176 16.74 -11.90 -7.41
C PHE A 176 16.30 -13.38 -7.38
N SER A 177 16.96 -14.21 -6.57
CA SER A 177 16.60 -15.62 -6.37
C SER A 177 15.21 -15.82 -5.80
N ASP A 178 14.68 -14.84 -5.07
CA ASP A 178 13.44 -14.93 -4.31
C ASP A 178 12.27 -14.22 -5.02
N ILE A 179 12.52 -13.67 -6.21
CA ILE A 179 11.48 -13.02 -7.03
C ILE A 179 10.77 -14.10 -7.84
N CYS A 180 9.56 -14.42 -7.44
CA CYS A 180 8.75 -15.48 -8.04
C CYS A 180 7.84 -14.93 -9.14
N LEU A 181 8.38 -14.50 -10.30
CA LEU A 181 7.57 -13.93 -11.39
C LEU A 181 6.54 -14.91 -11.96
N LEU A 182 6.84 -16.22 -11.96
CA LEU A 182 5.89 -17.25 -12.42
C LEU A 182 4.62 -17.33 -11.57
N GLU A 183 4.63 -16.80 -10.36
CA GLU A 183 3.41 -16.66 -9.54
C GLU A 183 2.36 -15.77 -10.21
N ILE A 184 2.78 -14.79 -11.02
CA ILE A 184 1.86 -13.96 -11.82
C ILE A 184 1.02 -14.84 -12.75
N GLU A 185 1.65 -15.82 -13.41
CA GLU A 185 0.95 -16.75 -14.30
C GLU A 185 0.02 -17.69 -13.52
N ARG A 186 0.44 -18.18 -12.34
CA ARG A 186 -0.44 -18.96 -11.45
C ARG A 186 -1.65 -18.11 -11.03
N MET A 187 -1.43 -16.89 -10.56
CA MET A 187 -2.50 -15.97 -10.15
C MET A 187 -3.45 -15.64 -11.32
N LYS A 188 -2.94 -15.42 -12.53
CA LYS A 188 -3.76 -15.23 -13.73
C LYS A 188 -4.66 -16.44 -14.00
N LYS A 189 -4.13 -17.65 -13.88
CA LYS A 189 -4.91 -18.89 -14.06
C LYS A 189 -5.98 -19.08 -12.98
N SER A 190 -5.63 -18.82 -11.71
CA SER A 190 -6.53 -19.04 -10.58
C SER A 190 -7.58 -17.94 -10.42
N TYR A 191 -7.20 -16.69 -10.63
CA TYR A 191 -8.01 -15.52 -10.25
C TYR A 191 -8.31 -14.56 -11.40
N GLY A 192 -7.62 -14.64 -12.54
CA GLY A 192 -7.71 -13.63 -13.62
C GLY A 192 -9.12 -13.43 -14.19
N SER A 193 -9.95 -14.47 -14.22
CA SER A 193 -11.37 -14.35 -14.63
C SER A 193 -12.29 -13.86 -13.51
N ARG A 194 -11.86 -13.94 -12.25
CA ARG A 194 -12.64 -13.64 -11.05
C ARG A 194 -12.49 -12.19 -10.61
N VAL A 195 -11.26 -11.63 -10.70
CA VAL A 195 -10.92 -10.29 -10.24
C VAL A 195 -10.76 -9.31 -11.41
N LYS A 196 -10.46 -8.04 -11.11
CA LYS A 196 -10.28 -6.99 -12.12
C LYS A 196 -8.98 -7.17 -12.91
N LYS A 197 -7.86 -7.39 -12.19
CA LYS A 197 -6.52 -7.47 -12.79
C LYS A 197 -5.53 -8.16 -11.85
N ILE A 198 -4.47 -8.71 -12.42
CA ILE A 198 -3.28 -9.18 -11.71
C ILE A 198 -2.12 -8.25 -12.03
N GLY A 199 -1.35 -7.89 -11.03
CA GLY A 199 -0.18 -7.00 -11.11
C GLY A 199 1.03 -7.55 -10.39
N PHE A 200 2.09 -6.76 -10.38
CA PHE A 200 3.34 -7.04 -9.67
C PHE A 200 3.71 -5.88 -8.73
N SER A 201 4.13 -6.21 -7.51
CA SER A 201 4.66 -5.28 -6.51
C SER A 201 6.10 -5.67 -6.20
N GLY A 202 7.05 -5.01 -6.87
CA GLY A 202 8.49 -5.31 -6.79
C GLY A 202 9.17 -4.53 -5.68
N HIS A 203 10.12 -5.20 -4.98
CA HIS A 203 10.97 -4.60 -3.94
C HIS A 203 12.45 -4.99 -4.15
N HIS A 204 12.83 -5.31 -5.39
CA HIS A 204 14.19 -5.60 -5.82
C HIS A 204 14.95 -4.32 -6.16
N LEU A 205 16.26 -4.42 -6.30
CA LEU A 205 17.10 -3.32 -6.78
C LEU A 205 17.26 -3.36 -8.31
N GLY A 206 17.23 -2.19 -8.92
CA GLY A 206 17.37 -2.04 -10.38
C GLY A 206 16.06 -2.33 -11.12
N ILE A 207 16.12 -2.35 -12.46
CA ILE A 207 14.95 -2.41 -13.36
C ILE A 207 14.83 -3.75 -14.12
N ALA A 208 15.77 -4.66 -13.94
CA ALA A 208 15.84 -5.88 -14.77
C ALA A 208 14.60 -6.78 -14.62
N VAL A 209 14.03 -6.84 -13.42
CA VAL A 209 12.83 -7.64 -13.14
C VAL A 209 11.56 -6.97 -13.69
N ASP A 210 11.52 -5.63 -13.69
CA ASP A 210 10.35 -4.89 -14.20
C ASP A 210 10.23 -4.99 -15.73
N VAL A 211 11.33 -5.28 -16.40
CA VAL A 211 11.41 -5.43 -17.87
C VAL A 211 11.15 -6.88 -18.31
N ALA A 212 11.37 -7.86 -17.43
CA ALA A 212 11.19 -9.27 -17.73
C ALA A 212 9.71 -9.68 -17.73
#